data_149fc082664c81c90a047436dcba2c1f
#
_entry.id   149fc082664c81c90a047436dcba2c1f
#
_cell.length_a   1.000
_cell.length_b   1.000
_cell.length_c   1.000
_cell.angle_alpha   90.00
_cell.angle_beta   90.00
_cell.angle_gamma   90.00
#
_symmetry.space_group_name_H-M   'P 1'
#
loop_
_entity.id
_entity.type
_entity.pdbx_description
1 polymer ?
#
loop_
_entity_poly.entity_id
_entity_poly.type
_entity_poly.pdbx_seq_one_letter_code
_entity_poly.pdbx_strand_id
1 'polypeptide(L)'
;MNTTFHAFCLAAPRSGEGKTTTGIALMRALARRGLKVQSFKCGPDYIDPTFHAQATGRPACNLDTWMMGREGVRALWDNRAHDADACVCEGVMGLFDSRDPGDPAGGTADCARALGIPVVLVFNARASYILQNDR
;
A
#
# COMPACT_ATOMS: atom_id res chain seq x y z
N MET A 1 -20.50 -17.82 -7.90
CA MET A 1 -19.29 -17.96 -7.08
C MET A 1 -19.01 -16.62 -6.42
N ASN A 2 -19.06 -16.56 -5.10
CA ASN A 2 -18.60 -15.36 -4.38
C ASN A 2 -17.08 -15.34 -4.45
N THR A 3 -16.53 -14.66 -5.43
CA THR A 3 -15.12 -14.28 -5.42
C THR A 3 -14.96 -13.21 -4.34
N THR A 4 -14.48 -13.62 -3.19
CA THR A 4 -14.17 -12.66 -2.12
C THR A 4 -13.01 -11.79 -2.61
N PHE A 5 -13.31 -10.54 -2.90
CA PHE A 5 -12.31 -9.54 -3.25
C PHE A 5 -11.52 -9.18 -1.99
N HIS A 6 -10.22 -9.34 -2.06
CA HIS A 6 -9.32 -9.04 -0.95
C HIS A 6 -8.51 -7.78 -1.25
N ALA A 7 -8.65 -6.76 -0.42
CA ALA A 7 -7.90 -5.53 -0.56
C ALA A 7 -7.37 -5.06 0.80
N PHE A 8 -6.13 -4.60 0.85
CA PHE A 8 -5.53 -4.03 2.05
C PHE A 8 -4.38 -3.07 1.71
N CYS A 9 -4.09 -2.18 2.65
CA CYS A 9 -2.97 -1.26 2.59
C CYS A 9 -1.89 -1.70 3.59
N LEU A 10 -0.66 -1.89 3.12
CA LEU A 10 0.50 -2.10 3.99
C LEU A 10 1.02 -0.74 4.46
N ALA A 11 1.13 -0.59 5.76
CA ALA A 11 1.64 0.61 6.39
C ALA A 11 2.71 0.27 7.44
N ALA A 12 3.44 1.26 7.89
CA ALA A 12 4.40 1.12 8.97
C ALA A 12 4.36 2.36 9.88
N PRO A 13 4.87 2.29 11.11
CA PRO A 13 4.98 3.47 11.96
C PRO A 13 5.90 4.55 11.37
N ARG A 14 6.90 4.13 10.59
CA ARG A 14 7.88 4.99 9.93
C ARG A 14 8.54 4.28 8.75
N SER A 15 9.37 5.00 8.00
CA SER A 15 10.20 4.42 6.94
C SER A 15 11.23 3.43 7.52
N GLY A 16 11.64 2.45 6.71
CA GLY A 16 12.68 1.47 7.08
C GLY A 16 12.20 0.27 7.91
N GLU A 17 10.91 0.10 8.10
CA GLU A 17 10.32 -1.02 8.86
C GLU A 17 10.11 -2.31 8.05
N GLY A 18 10.41 -2.29 6.75
CA GLY A 18 10.29 -3.46 5.89
C GLY A 18 9.00 -3.55 5.07
N LYS A 19 8.24 -2.45 4.91
CA LYS A 19 7.02 -2.43 4.08
C LYS A 19 7.23 -2.99 2.69
N THR A 20 8.23 -2.48 1.98
CA THR A 20 8.50 -2.86 0.58
C THR A 20 8.84 -4.34 0.46
N THR A 21 9.74 -4.85 1.32
CA THR A 21 10.10 -6.27 1.33
C THR A 21 8.89 -7.15 1.62
N THR A 22 8.12 -6.82 2.65
CA THR A 22 6.90 -7.53 3.02
C THR A 22 5.86 -7.46 1.91
N GLY A 23 5.67 -6.30 1.31
CA GLY A 23 4.73 -6.07 0.21
C GLY A 23 5.06 -6.93 -1.01
N ILE A 24 6.30 -6.89 -1.46
CA ILE A 24 6.78 -7.70 -2.61
C ILE A 24 6.59 -9.20 -2.32
N ALA A 25 6.95 -9.66 -1.11
CA ALA A 25 6.79 -11.05 -0.72
C ALA A 25 5.32 -11.50 -0.74
N LEU A 26 4.41 -10.69 -0.19
CA LEU A 26 2.97 -10.97 -0.19
C LEU A 26 2.39 -10.95 -1.61
N MET A 27 2.70 -9.94 -2.41
CA MET A 27 2.26 -9.84 -3.80
C MET A 27 2.70 -11.07 -4.60
N ARG A 28 3.97 -11.46 -4.45
CA ARG A 28 4.51 -12.65 -5.13
C ARG A 28 3.87 -13.94 -4.64
N ALA A 29 3.66 -14.10 -3.34
CA ALA A 29 3.02 -15.27 -2.76
C ALA A 29 1.58 -15.43 -3.26
N LEU A 30 0.81 -14.35 -3.30
CA LEU A 30 -0.56 -14.34 -3.83
C LEU A 30 -0.59 -14.67 -5.33
N ALA A 31 0.29 -14.07 -6.12
CA ALA A 31 0.40 -14.34 -7.55
C ALA A 31 0.79 -15.79 -7.85
N ARG A 32 1.71 -16.38 -7.05
CA ARG A 32 2.08 -17.80 -7.18
C ARG A 32 0.96 -18.77 -6.81
N ARG A 33 -0.03 -18.31 -6.06
CA ARG A 33 -1.27 -19.08 -5.77
C ARG A 33 -2.31 -18.98 -6.90
N GLY A 34 -1.97 -18.31 -8.01
CA GLY A 34 -2.84 -18.16 -9.17
C GLY A 34 -3.79 -16.98 -9.10
N LEU A 35 -3.66 -16.10 -8.09
CA LEU A 35 -4.51 -14.91 -7.97
C LEU A 35 -4.03 -13.81 -8.92
N LYS A 36 -4.97 -13.11 -9.53
CA LYS A 36 -4.70 -11.86 -10.24
C LYS A 36 -4.50 -10.74 -9.20
N VAL A 37 -3.25 -10.38 -8.95
CA VAL A 37 -2.90 -9.37 -7.96
C VAL A 37 -2.68 -8.03 -8.63
N GLN A 38 -3.45 -7.02 -8.25
CA GLN A 38 -3.20 -5.64 -8.64
C GLN A 38 -2.47 -4.92 -7.50
N SER A 39 -1.33 -4.35 -7.83
CA SER A 39 -0.53 -3.58 -6.88
C SER A 39 -0.71 -2.09 -7.07
N PHE A 40 -0.68 -1.37 -5.94
CA PHE A 40 -0.70 0.07 -5.87
C PHE A 40 0.37 0.56 -4.91
N LYS A 41 0.86 1.76 -5.15
CA LYS A 41 1.79 2.47 -4.26
C LYS A 41 1.21 3.82 -3.87
N CYS A 42 1.14 4.12 -2.57
CA CYS A 42 0.82 5.47 -2.13
C CYS A 42 1.97 6.42 -2.49
N GLY A 43 1.61 7.60 -2.98
CA GLY A 43 2.55 8.65 -3.32
C GLY A 43 3.26 8.49 -4.67
N PRO A 44 4.05 9.49 -5.07
CA PRO A 44 4.73 9.54 -6.36
C PRO A 44 6.06 8.78 -6.30
N ASP A 45 6.03 7.47 -6.34
CA ASP A 45 7.19 6.58 -6.30
C ASP A 45 7.41 5.93 -7.66
N TYR A 46 8.65 5.93 -8.14
CA TYR A 46 9.03 5.31 -9.41
C TYR A 46 9.83 4.02 -9.27
N ILE A 47 10.27 3.69 -8.07
CA ILE A 47 11.12 2.53 -7.79
C ILE A 47 10.28 1.34 -7.37
N ASP A 48 9.54 1.45 -6.27
CA ASP A 48 8.74 0.37 -5.71
C ASP A 48 7.73 -0.21 -6.70
N PRO A 49 7.00 0.59 -7.52
CA PRO A 49 6.08 0.07 -8.53
C PRO A 49 6.72 -0.88 -9.55
N THR A 50 8.01 -0.72 -9.86
CA THR A 50 8.71 -1.64 -10.77
C THR A 50 8.88 -3.02 -10.16
N PHE A 51 9.21 -3.10 -8.88
CA PHE A 51 9.29 -4.36 -8.15
C PHE A 51 7.91 -4.99 -7.95
N HIS A 52 6.90 -4.18 -7.69
CA HIS A 52 5.51 -4.65 -7.60
C HIS A 52 5.07 -5.29 -8.91
N ALA A 53 5.36 -4.65 -10.05
CA ALA A 53 5.01 -5.19 -11.36
C ALA A 53 5.72 -6.52 -11.64
N GLN A 54 6.97 -6.66 -11.25
CA GLN A 54 7.70 -7.93 -11.37
C GLN A 54 7.10 -9.02 -10.46
N ALA A 55 6.68 -8.67 -9.26
CA ALA A 55 6.09 -9.61 -8.32
C ALA A 55 4.73 -10.13 -8.75
N THR A 56 3.89 -9.27 -9.34
CA THR A 56 2.50 -9.57 -9.70
C THR A 56 2.32 -9.98 -11.17
N GLY A 57 3.26 -9.62 -12.04
CA GLY A 57 3.11 -9.74 -13.50
C GLY A 57 2.15 -8.72 -14.11
N ARG A 58 1.75 -7.68 -13.37
CA ARG A 58 0.83 -6.62 -13.80
C ARG A 58 1.44 -5.25 -13.55
N PRO A 59 1.17 -4.23 -14.40
CA PRO A 59 1.62 -2.87 -14.14
C PRO A 59 1.07 -2.35 -12.81
N ALA A 60 1.95 -1.81 -11.98
CA ALA A 60 1.58 -1.14 -10.75
C ALA A 60 1.12 0.29 -11.00
N CYS A 61 0.34 0.85 -10.09
CA CYS A 61 -0.15 2.23 -10.17
C CYS A 61 0.15 3.00 -8.89
N ASN A 62 0.44 4.28 -9.05
CA ASN A 62 0.59 5.20 -7.93
C ASN A 62 -0.76 5.81 -7.57
N LEU A 63 -1.02 5.94 -6.28
CA LEU A 63 -2.21 6.57 -5.72
C LEU A 63 -1.76 7.73 -4.82
N ASP A 64 -2.12 8.94 -5.18
CA ASP A 64 -1.73 10.12 -4.43
C ASP A 64 -2.92 11.06 -4.25
N THR A 65 -3.45 11.11 -3.01
CA THR A 65 -4.62 11.95 -2.70
C THR A 65 -4.31 13.45 -2.78
N TRP A 66 -3.04 13.84 -2.65
CA TRP A 66 -2.63 15.23 -2.83
C TRP A 66 -2.64 15.66 -4.30
N MET A 67 -2.14 14.79 -5.19
CA MET A 67 -2.03 15.13 -6.63
C MET A 67 -3.34 14.96 -7.39
N MET A 68 -4.12 13.94 -7.08
CA MET A 68 -5.31 13.59 -7.85
C MET A 68 -6.63 13.68 -7.05
N GLY A 69 -6.55 14.04 -5.77
CA GLY A 69 -7.71 14.06 -4.87
C GLY A 69 -8.22 12.65 -4.53
N ARG A 70 -9.10 12.57 -3.55
CA ARG A 70 -9.69 11.28 -3.13
C ARG A 70 -10.55 10.64 -4.22
N GLU A 71 -11.25 11.44 -5.00
CA GLU A 71 -12.07 10.95 -6.12
C GLU A 71 -11.22 10.36 -7.24
N GLY A 72 -10.11 11.03 -7.59
CA GLY A 72 -9.15 10.52 -8.58
C GLY A 72 -8.51 9.21 -8.14
N VAL A 73 -8.16 9.09 -6.85
CA VAL A 73 -7.64 7.84 -6.27
C VAL A 73 -8.68 6.72 -6.39
N ARG A 74 -9.94 6.96 -6.05
CA ARG A 74 -11.01 5.96 -6.19
C ARG A 74 -11.24 5.56 -7.65
N ALA A 75 -11.30 6.52 -8.55
CA ALA A 75 -11.51 6.26 -9.97
C ALA A 75 -10.39 5.40 -10.58
N LEU A 76 -9.13 5.71 -10.23
CA LEU A 76 -7.98 4.91 -10.68
C LEU A 76 -7.99 3.51 -10.07
N TRP A 77 -8.31 3.41 -8.77
CA TRP A 77 -8.46 2.13 -8.08
C TRP A 77 -9.53 1.26 -8.76
N ASP A 78 -10.74 1.77 -8.95
CA ASP A 78 -11.84 1.03 -9.55
C ASP A 78 -11.51 0.57 -10.98
N ASN A 79 -10.85 1.43 -11.74
CA ASN A 79 -10.42 1.10 -13.11
C ASN A 79 -9.40 -0.05 -13.14
N ARG A 80 -8.49 -0.12 -12.18
CA ARG A 80 -7.40 -1.12 -12.15
C ARG A 80 -7.72 -2.36 -11.35
N ALA A 81 -8.61 -2.27 -10.38
CA ALA A 81 -8.98 -3.36 -9.50
C ALA A 81 -10.10 -4.25 -10.05
N HIS A 82 -10.83 -3.79 -11.07
CA HIS A 82 -12.09 -4.41 -11.52
C HIS A 82 -11.97 -5.89 -11.92
N ASP A 83 -10.81 -6.32 -12.39
CA ASP A 83 -10.55 -7.71 -12.81
C ASP A 83 -9.54 -8.44 -11.89
N ALA A 84 -9.20 -7.85 -10.75
CA ALA A 84 -8.25 -8.43 -9.80
C ALA A 84 -8.96 -9.29 -8.76
N ASP A 85 -8.30 -10.36 -8.33
CA ASP A 85 -8.74 -11.21 -7.20
C ASP A 85 -8.28 -10.62 -5.87
N ALA A 86 -7.14 -9.91 -5.89
CA ALA A 86 -6.58 -9.24 -4.73
C ALA A 86 -5.92 -7.92 -5.10
N CYS A 87 -6.02 -6.93 -4.22
CA CYS A 87 -5.35 -5.65 -4.35
C CYS A 87 -4.46 -5.39 -3.14
N VAL A 88 -3.20 -5.09 -3.40
CA VAL A 88 -2.22 -4.73 -2.37
C VAL A 88 -1.74 -3.31 -2.62
N CYS A 89 -2.03 -2.42 -1.67
CA CYS A 89 -1.54 -1.05 -1.70
C CYS A 89 -0.37 -0.92 -0.72
N GLU A 90 0.81 -0.54 -1.17
CA GLU A 90 1.93 -0.24 -0.29
C GLU A 90 1.92 1.24 0.08
N GLY A 91 1.95 1.53 1.38
CA GLY A 91 2.01 2.88 1.91
C GLY A 91 3.35 3.57 1.67
N VAL A 92 3.36 4.87 1.87
CA VAL A 92 4.54 5.74 1.80
C VAL A 92 4.91 6.21 3.21
N MET A 93 6.21 6.27 3.51
CA MET A 93 6.72 6.74 4.83
C MET A 93 6.00 6.07 6.02
N GLY A 94 5.75 6.79 7.10
CA GLY A 94 4.92 6.32 8.21
C GLY A 94 3.43 6.46 7.92
N LEU A 95 2.60 5.67 8.62
CA LEU A 95 1.14 5.61 8.42
C LEU A 95 0.47 6.98 8.46
N PHE A 96 0.89 7.83 9.39
CA PHE A 96 0.32 9.17 9.61
C PHE A 96 1.19 10.29 9.06
N ASP A 97 2.28 9.96 8.37
CA ASP A 97 3.10 10.97 7.71
C ASP A 97 2.35 11.52 6.48
N SER A 98 2.48 12.81 6.29
CA SER A 98 1.91 13.52 5.14
C SER A 98 2.90 14.56 4.63
N ARG A 99 2.60 15.14 3.47
CA ARG A 99 3.45 16.16 2.85
C ARG A 99 3.56 17.40 3.71
N ASP A 100 2.42 17.87 4.21
CA ASP A 100 2.31 19.11 4.97
C ASP A 100 1.80 18.83 6.39
N PRO A 101 2.41 19.38 7.43
CA PRO A 101 1.91 19.24 8.79
C PRO A 101 0.48 19.75 8.92
N GLY A 102 -0.41 18.89 9.44
CA GLY A 102 -1.83 19.21 9.63
C GLY A 102 -2.73 18.92 8.43
N ASP A 103 -2.18 18.61 7.24
CA ASP A 103 -2.94 18.12 6.10
C ASP A 103 -2.63 16.65 5.85
N PRO A 104 -3.59 15.72 6.00
CA PRO A 104 -3.36 14.30 5.78
C PRO A 104 -3.16 13.92 4.31
N ALA A 105 -3.44 14.83 3.36
CA ALA A 105 -3.39 14.55 1.93
C ALA A 105 -2.01 14.04 1.48
N GLY A 106 -2.01 13.04 0.62
CA GLY A 106 -0.80 12.36 0.13
C GLY A 106 -0.23 11.32 1.08
N GLY A 107 -0.76 11.18 2.29
CA GLY A 107 -0.32 10.20 3.27
C GLY A 107 -1.00 8.83 3.10
N THR A 108 -0.37 7.80 3.69
CA THR A 108 -0.89 6.41 3.65
C THR A 108 -2.27 6.30 4.29
N ALA A 109 -2.47 6.90 5.46
CA ALA A 109 -3.75 6.85 6.17
C ALA A 109 -4.88 7.49 5.37
N ASP A 110 -4.61 8.61 4.69
CA ASP A 110 -5.59 9.29 3.86
C ASP A 110 -5.97 8.44 2.62
N CYS A 111 -4.98 7.82 1.99
CA CYS A 111 -5.20 6.92 0.87
C CYS A 111 -6.05 5.70 1.29
N ALA A 112 -5.69 5.03 2.37
CA ALA A 112 -6.45 3.87 2.88
C ALA A 112 -7.89 4.25 3.25
N ARG A 113 -8.08 5.42 3.86
CA ARG A 113 -9.41 5.97 4.19
C ARG A 113 -10.22 6.30 2.94
N ALA A 114 -9.59 6.93 1.93
CA ALA A 114 -10.24 7.25 0.67
C ALA A 114 -10.76 5.99 -0.04
N LEU A 115 -10.03 4.88 0.05
CA LEU A 115 -10.39 3.60 -0.55
C LEU A 115 -11.31 2.74 0.33
N GLY A 116 -11.43 3.06 1.62
CA GLY A 116 -12.21 2.24 2.56
C GLY A 116 -11.63 0.84 2.79
N ILE A 117 -10.31 0.67 2.68
CA ILE A 117 -9.64 -0.63 2.84
C ILE A 117 -8.93 -0.74 4.19
N PRO A 118 -8.81 -1.96 4.75
CA PRO A 118 -8.08 -2.18 6.00
C PRO A 118 -6.59 -1.93 5.85
N VAL A 119 -5.95 -1.57 6.97
CA VAL A 119 -4.51 -1.38 7.07
C VAL A 119 -3.88 -2.57 7.77
N VAL A 120 -2.84 -3.13 7.17
CA VAL A 120 -1.95 -4.11 7.79
C VAL A 120 -0.66 -3.39 8.18
N LEU A 121 -0.37 -3.36 9.47
CA LEU A 121 0.79 -2.65 10.00
C LEU A 121 2.01 -3.56 10.04
N VAL A 122 3.09 -3.12 9.40
CA VAL A 122 4.41 -3.75 9.40
C VAL A 122 5.33 -2.96 10.31
N PHE A 123 5.90 -3.60 11.30
CA PHE A 123 6.85 -2.97 12.22
C PHE A 123 7.97 -3.91 12.61
N ASN A 124 9.12 -3.32 12.97
CA ASN A 124 10.28 -4.08 13.42
C ASN A 124 10.12 -4.47 14.89
N ALA A 125 10.06 -5.77 15.15
CA ALA A 125 9.87 -6.33 16.50
C ALA A 125 11.18 -6.68 17.22
N ARG A 126 12.34 -6.13 16.81
CA ARG A 126 13.61 -6.34 17.54
C ARG A 126 13.50 -5.75 18.94
N ALA A 127 13.99 -6.49 19.94
CA ALA A 127 13.91 -6.08 21.35
C ALA A 127 14.55 -4.70 21.61
N SER A 128 15.70 -4.41 20.98
CA SER A 128 16.35 -3.11 21.07
C SER A 128 15.50 -1.95 20.50
N TYR A 129 14.68 -2.24 19.50
CA TYR A 129 13.78 -1.27 18.91
C TYR A 129 12.58 -0.99 19.81
N ILE A 130 12.00 -2.02 20.40
CA ILE A 130 10.86 -1.89 21.32
C ILE A 130 11.27 -1.05 22.53
N LEU A 131 12.42 -1.33 23.13
CA LEU A 131 12.94 -0.60 24.29
C LEU A 131 13.31 0.87 24.00
N GLN A 132 13.63 1.22 22.76
CA GLN A 132 13.94 2.60 22.36
C GLN A 132 12.69 3.47 22.17
N ASN A 133 11.53 2.88 21.94
CA ASN A 133 10.28 3.61 21.68
C ASN A 133 9.36 3.70 22.90
N ASP A 134 9.73 3.09 24.02
CA ASP A 134 9.01 3.17 25.30
C ASP A 134 9.41 4.41 26.15
N ARG A 135 10.10 5.40 25.54
CA ARG A 135 10.53 6.62 26.26
C ARG A 135 9.86 7.85 25.71
#